data_ddc25d0cb61d17baeea9fa6097b79f9a
#
_entry.id   ddc25d0cb61d17baeea9fa6097b79f9a
#
_cell.length_a   1.000
_cell.length_b   1.000
_cell.length_c   1.000
_cell.angle_alpha   90.00
_cell.angle_beta   90.00
_cell.angle_gamma   90.00
#
_symmetry.space_group_name_H-M   'P 1'
#
loop_
_entity.id
_entity.type
_entity.pdbx_description
1 polymer ?
#
loop_
_entity_poly.entity_id
_entity_poly.type
_entity_poly.pdbx_seq_one_letter_code
_entity_poly.pdbx_strand_id
1 'polypeptide(L)'
;MPKEPKTYAPAAPGSVEETIEQFLSGLLKHMGSEAVPHAWKDEEGAYQVDLVGDDLGYLIGRRGDTLDAIQHLANYTINRDVEGHIRINVDAECYREKREESLRRYARKKAQQVLKARRRTTLEPMNAYERHVIHAALQEMDNITTHSTGTEPNRRVVIEYVR
;
A
#
# COMPACT_ATOMS: atom_id res chain seq x y z
N MET A 1 -8.55 9.66 -16.90
CA MET A 1 -7.51 9.94 -17.91
C MET A 1 -6.44 8.88 -17.80
N PRO A 2 -5.97 8.27 -18.89
CA PRO A 2 -4.81 7.40 -18.84
C PRO A 2 -3.62 8.27 -18.38
N LYS A 3 -2.97 7.87 -17.26
CA LYS A 3 -1.71 8.50 -16.85
C LYS A 3 -0.70 8.27 -17.98
N GLU A 4 0.01 9.32 -18.37
CA GLU A 4 1.11 9.22 -19.34
C GLU A 4 2.10 8.12 -18.88
N PRO A 5 2.71 7.38 -19.83
CA PRO A 5 3.69 6.37 -19.47
C PRO A 5 4.83 7.04 -18.68
N LYS A 6 5.05 6.58 -17.47
CA LYS A 6 6.16 7.06 -16.65
C LYS A 6 7.47 6.71 -17.35
N THR A 7 8.33 7.69 -17.58
CA THR A 7 9.68 7.48 -18.07
C THR A 7 10.61 7.34 -16.87
N TYR A 8 11.31 6.23 -16.79
CA TYR A 8 12.28 5.97 -15.72
C TYR A 8 13.68 6.21 -16.22
N ALA A 9 14.48 6.97 -15.47
CA ALA A 9 15.90 7.09 -15.73
C ALA A 9 16.60 5.82 -15.23
N PRO A 10 17.61 5.29 -15.95
CA PRO A 10 18.38 4.16 -15.48
C PRO A 10 19.15 4.54 -14.19
N ALA A 11 19.25 3.60 -13.26
CA ALA A 11 20.03 3.79 -12.05
C ALA A 11 21.51 4.00 -12.39
N ALA A 12 22.17 4.93 -11.69
CA ALA A 12 23.60 5.17 -11.87
C ALA A 12 24.42 3.97 -11.36
N PRO A 13 25.50 3.59 -12.06
CA PRO A 13 26.37 2.49 -11.62
C PRO A 13 26.92 2.73 -10.20
N GLY A 14 26.81 1.73 -9.34
CA GLY A 14 27.28 1.79 -7.95
C GLY A 14 26.38 2.59 -7.00
N SER A 15 25.23 3.04 -7.46
CA SER A 15 24.25 3.76 -6.63
C SER A 15 23.42 2.83 -5.74
N VAL A 16 22.78 3.40 -4.74
CA VAL A 16 21.83 2.67 -3.89
C VAL A 16 20.63 2.20 -4.72
N GLU A 17 20.17 3.01 -5.66
CA GLU A 17 19.10 2.67 -6.60
C GLU A 17 19.44 1.41 -7.39
N GLU A 18 20.64 1.30 -7.91
CA GLU A 18 21.10 0.10 -8.63
C GLU A 18 21.10 -1.14 -7.71
N THR A 19 21.57 -1.00 -6.48
CA THR A 19 21.54 -2.09 -5.49
C THR A 19 20.12 -2.56 -5.20
N ILE A 20 19.18 -1.64 -5.05
CA ILE A 20 17.76 -1.94 -4.85
C ILE A 20 17.20 -2.68 -6.07
N GLU A 21 17.45 -2.17 -7.28
CA GLU A 21 16.97 -2.79 -8.52
C GLU A 21 17.54 -4.20 -8.74
N GLN A 22 18.81 -4.41 -8.45
CA GLN A 22 19.45 -5.73 -8.55
C GLN A 22 18.85 -6.73 -7.57
N PHE A 23 18.66 -6.33 -6.31
CA PHE A 23 18.02 -7.18 -5.30
C PHE A 23 16.61 -7.57 -5.70
N LEU A 24 15.79 -6.58 -6.07
CA LEU A 24 14.40 -6.83 -6.46
C LEU A 24 14.29 -7.62 -7.76
N SER A 25 15.14 -7.36 -8.75
CA SER A 25 15.17 -8.15 -9.98
C SER A 25 15.45 -9.62 -9.70
N GLY A 26 16.40 -9.92 -8.82
CA GLY A 26 16.70 -11.28 -8.39
C GLY A 26 15.53 -11.94 -7.67
N LEU A 27 14.90 -11.24 -6.73
CA LEU A 27 13.72 -11.71 -6.00
C LEU A 27 12.55 -12.00 -6.95
N LEU A 28 12.22 -11.06 -7.84
CA LEU A 28 11.12 -11.19 -8.80
C LEU A 28 11.36 -12.35 -9.76
N LYS A 29 12.58 -12.52 -10.24
CA LYS A 29 12.95 -13.67 -11.09
C LYS A 29 12.70 -15.00 -10.38
N HIS A 30 13.09 -15.14 -9.11
CA HIS A 30 12.84 -16.33 -8.31
C HIS A 30 11.35 -16.55 -8.02
N MET A 31 10.55 -15.51 -8.02
CA MET A 31 9.08 -15.58 -7.94
C MET A 31 8.41 -15.91 -9.29
N GLY A 32 9.18 -16.07 -10.37
CA GLY A 32 8.66 -16.34 -11.69
C GLY A 32 8.10 -15.11 -12.42
N SER A 33 8.49 -13.91 -12.01
CA SER A 33 8.05 -12.65 -12.61
C SER A 33 9.07 -12.10 -13.59
N GLU A 34 8.57 -11.52 -14.69
CA GLU A 34 9.35 -10.74 -15.64
C GLU A 34 9.25 -9.22 -15.38
N ALA A 35 8.60 -8.82 -14.28
CA ALA A 35 8.50 -7.42 -13.90
C ALA A 35 9.89 -6.80 -13.65
N VAL A 36 10.02 -5.55 -14.03
CA VAL A 36 11.26 -4.78 -13.90
C VAL A 36 11.09 -3.72 -12.81
N PRO A 37 11.93 -3.73 -11.77
CA PRO A 37 11.93 -2.68 -10.76
C PRO A 37 12.66 -1.43 -11.28
N HIS A 38 12.08 -0.25 -11.05
CA HIS A 38 12.71 1.04 -11.28
C HIS A 38 12.76 1.81 -9.98
N ALA A 39 13.97 2.16 -9.53
CA ALA A 39 14.20 2.85 -8.27
C ALA A 39 14.68 4.29 -8.50
N TRP A 40 14.19 5.20 -7.69
CA TRP A 40 14.67 6.59 -7.65
C TRP A 40 14.57 7.15 -6.23
N LYS A 41 15.38 8.14 -5.94
CA LYS A 41 15.33 8.86 -4.68
C LYS A 41 14.39 10.06 -4.81
N ASP A 42 13.46 10.21 -3.88
CA ASP A 42 12.56 11.37 -3.86
C ASP A 42 13.20 12.58 -3.15
N GLU A 43 12.47 13.69 -3.14
CA GLU A 43 12.93 14.95 -2.52
C GLU A 43 13.08 14.85 -1.00
N GLU A 44 12.38 13.94 -0.36
CA GLU A 44 12.44 13.67 1.08
C GLU A 44 13.57 12.71 1.49
N GLY A 45 14.28 12.16 0.50
CA GLY A 45 15.38 11.25 0.71
C GLY A 45 14.99 9.78 0.84
N ALA A 46 13.72 9.42 0.66
CA ALA A 46 13.27 8.05 0.56
C ALA A 46 13.46 7.50 -0.86
N TYR A 47 13.66 6.19 -0.96
CA TYR A 47 13.75 5.51 -2.24
C TYR A 47 12.38 4.96 -2.64
N GLN A 48 11.93 5.35 -3.80
CA GLN A 48 10.69 4.87 -4.40
C GLN A 48 11.03 3.80 -5.43
N VAL A 49 10.26 2.73 -5.46
CA VAL A 49 10.39 1.67 -6.46
C VAL A 49 9.05 1.40 -7.11
N ASP A 50 9.03 1.41 -8.43
CA ASP A 50 7.87 1.02 -9.22
C ASP A 50 8.17 -0.30 -9.94
N LEU A 51 7.33 -1.31 -9.70
CA LEU A 51 7.41 -2.58 -10.41
C LEU A 51 6.61 -2.46 -11.71
N VAL A 52 7.28 -2.61 -12.84
CA VAL A 52 6.70 -2.41 -14.16
C VAL A 52 6.69 -3.72 -14.94
N GLY A 53 5.57 -4.06 -15.53
CA GLY A 53 5.40 -5.28 -16.33
C GLY A 53 3.95 -5.61 -16.55
N ASP A 54 3.72 -6.75 -17.16
CA ASP A 54 2.40 -7.32 -17.37
C ASP A 54 2.03 -8.24 -16.20
N ASP A 55 0.73 -8.37 -15.92
CA ASP A 55 0.18 -9.32 -14.96
C ASP A 55 0.80 -9.24 -13.54
N LEU A 56 0.80 -8.02 -12.97
CA LEU A 56 1.38 -7.74 -11.65
C LEU A 56 0.48 -8.15 -10.47
N GLY A 57 -0.71 -8.67 -10.73
CA GLY A 57 -1.69 -8.99 -9.69
C GLY A 57 -1.15 -9.93 -8.61
N TYR A 58 -0.35 -10.93 -8.96
CA TYR A 58 0.25 -11.85 -7.99
C TYR A 58 1.41 -11.23 -7.19
N LEU A 59 2.07 -10.20 -7.71
CA LEU A 59 3.07 -9.41 -6.98
C LEU A 59 2.43 -8.44 -5.99
N ILE A 60 1.23 -7.98 -6.27
CA ILE A 60 0.43 -7.17 -5.37
C ILE A 60 -0.14 -8.08 -4.27
N GLY A 61 -0.71 -9.21 -4.66
CA GLY A 61 -1.34 -10.15 -3.77
C GLY A 61 -2.69 -9.66 -3.23
N ARG A 62 -3.24 -10.42 -2.30
CA ARG A 62 -4.51 -10.06 -1.67
C ARG A 62 -4.34 -8.81 -0.83
N ARG A 63 -5.06 -7.75 -1.16
CA ARG A 63 -5.03 -6.44 -0.46
C ARG A 63 -3.64 -5.81 -0.35
N GLY A 64 -2.72 -6.18 -1.24
CA GLY A 64 -1.36 -5.67 -1.23
C GLY A 64 -0.40 -6.42 -0.29
N ASP A 65 -0.80 -7.56 0.29
CA ASP A 65 0.00 -8.30 1.26
C ASP A 65 1.35 -8.76 0.67
N THR A 66 1.36 -9.24 -0.56
CA THR A 66 2.60 -9.65 -1.23
C THR A 66 3.51 -8.46 -1.51
N LEU A 67 2.92 -7.35 -1.97
CA LEU A 67 3.66 -6.10 -2.20
C LEU A 67 4.29 -5.56 -0.91
N ASP A 68 3.57 -5.62 0.20
CA ASP A 68 4.09 -5.24 1.51
C ASP A 68 5.23 -6.15 1.98
N ALA A 69 5.13 -7.45 1.71
CA ALA A 69 6.20 -8.41 2.00
C ALA A 69 7.47 -8.14 1.17
N ILE A 70 7.31 -7.85 -0.12
CA ILE A 70 8.43 -7.46 -1.01
C ILE A 70 9.10 -6.18 -0.49
N GLN A 71 8.33 -5.18 -0.13
CA GLN A 71 8.83 -3.94 0.46
C GLN A 71 9.59 -4.19 1.76
N HIS A 72 9.06 -5.02 2.64
CA HIS A 72 9.71 -5.37 3.90
C HIS A 72 11.05 -6.07 3.68
N LEU A 73 11.12 -7.02 2.77
CA LEU A 73 12.35 -7.70 2.39
C LEU A 73 13.39 -6.75 1.80
N ALA A 74 12.97 -5.82 0.93
CA ALA A 74 13.86 -4.81 0.37
C ALA A 74 14.46 -3.93 1.47
N ASN A 75 13.63 -3.39 2.36
CA ASN A 75 14.10 -2.57 3.49
C ASN A 75 15.04 -3.35 4.42
N TYR A 76 14.70 -4.58 4.76
CA TYR A 76 15.53 -5.41 5.63
C TYR A 76 16.88 -5.74 5.02
N THR A 77 16.90 -6.18 3.76
CA THR A 77 18.12 -6.64 3.10
C THR A 77 19.07 -5.48 2.80
N ILE A 78 18.55 -4.41 2.18
CA ILE A 78 19.38 -3.27 1.76
C ILE A 78 19.94 -2.52 2.97
N ASN A 79 19.16 -2.32 4.02
CA ASN A 79 19.64 -1.64 5.23
C ASN A 79 20.72 -2.40 6.02
N ARG A 80 20.96 -3.67 5.70
CA ARG A 80 22.11 -4.39 6.26
C ARG A 80 23.45 -3.98 5.64
N ASP A 81 23.41 -3.57 4.38
CA ASP A 81 24.59 -3.40 3.54
C ASP A 81 24.91 -1.92 3.24
N VAL A 82 24.03 -1.00 3.61
CA VAL A 82 24.23 0.46 3.44
C VAL A 82 24.48 1.15 4.77
N GLU A 83 25.30 2.19 4.76
CA GLU A 83 25.49 3.06 5.91
C GLU A 83 24.26 3.97 6.11
N GLY A 84 23.82 4.07 7.35
CA GLY A 84 22.60 4.79 7.70
C GLY A 84 21.35 3.96 7.43
N HIS A 85 20.21 4.47 7.91
CA HIS A 85 18.92 3.82 7.69
C HIS A 85 18.20 4.50 6.52
N ILE A 86 17.94 3.77 5.46
CA ILE A 86 17.16 4.23 4.31
C ILE A 86 15.75 3.68 4.33
N ARG A 87 14.82 4.41 3.76
CA ARG A 87 13.44 3.99 3.57
C ARG A 87 13.20 3.66 2.10
N ILE A 88 12.67 2.46 1.85
CA ILE A 88 12.33 1.97 0.51
C ILE A 88 10.82 1.72 0.47
N ASN A 89 10.13 2.35 -0.47
CA ASN A 89 8.72 2.15 -0.74
C ASN A 89 8.56 1.45 -2.09
N VAL A 90 7.89 0.32 -2.11
CA VAL A 90 7.65 -0.46 -3.32
C VAL A 90 6.18 -0.39 -3.70
N ASP A 91 5.90 -0.06 -4.94
CA ASP A 91 4.55 -0.04 -5.50
C ASP A 91 4.50 -0.70 -6.88
N ALA A 92 3.31 -1.02 -7.33
CA ALA A 92 3.02 -1.59 -8.64
C ALA A 92 1.70 -1.01 -9.15
N GLU A 93 1.70 -0.45 -10.36
CA GLU A 93 0.50 0.11 -11.03
C GLU A 93 -0.26 1.18 -10.21
N CYS A 94 0.44 1.92 -9.34
CA CYS A 94 -0.19 2.84 -8.37
C CYS A 94 -1.23 2.13 -7.49
N TYR A 95 -0.96 0.89 -7.10
CA TYR A 95 -1.90 0.08 -6.33
C TYR A 95 -2.29 0.72 -5.02
N ARG A 96 -1.31 1.30 -4.28
CA ARG A 96 -1.55 1.89 -2.96
C ARG A 96 -2.55 3.05 -3.01
N GLU A 97 -2.38 3.95 -3.97
CA GLU A 97 -3.30 5.09 -4.20
C GLU A 97 -4.72 4.60 -4.58
N LYS A 98 -4.80 3.66 -5.53
CA LYS A 98 -6.08 3.07 -5.96
C LYS A 98 -6.79 2.31 -4.84
N ARG A 99 -6.03 1.60 -4.01
CA ARG A 99 -6.55 0.87 -2.86
C ARG A 99 -7.13 1.81 -1.81
N GLU A 100 -6.40 2.87 -1.49
CA GLU A 100 -6.85 3.90 -0.54
C GLU A 100 -8.13 4.59 -1.01
N GLU A 101 -8.21 4.97 -2.27
CA GLU A 101 -9.42 5.55 -2.86
C GLU A 101 -10.61 4.58 -2.81
N SER A 102 -10.36 3.31 -3.13
CA SER A 102 -11.38 2.25 -3.03
C SER A 102 -11.88 2.06 -1.60
N LEU A 103 -11.00 2.11 -0.60
CA LEU A 103 -11.35 2.03 0.82
C LEU A 103 -12.20 3.23 1.27
N ARG A 104 -11.84 4.44 0.83
CA ARG A 104 -12.63 5.65 1.13
C ARG A 104 -14.04 5.55 0.55
N ARG A 105 -14.19 5.10 -0.70
CA ARG A 105 -15.51 4.90 -1.32
C ARG A 105 -16.31 3.82 -0.60
N TYR A 106 -15.67 2.71 -0.26
CA TYR A 106 -16.30 1.63 0.49
C TYR A 106 -16.79 2.10 1.87
N ALA A 107 -15.94 2.82 2.61
CA ALA A 107 -16.30 3.38 3.92
C ALA A 107 -17.53 4.30 3.84
N ARG A 108 -17.53 5.24 2.90
CA ARG A 108 -18.67 6.16 2.71
C ARG A 108 -19.96 5.44 2.35
N LYS A 109 -19.89 4.43 1.48
CA LYS A 109 -21.05 3.61 1.11
C LYS A 109 -21.61 2.87 2.33
N LYS A 110 -20.76 2.28 3.16
CA LYS A 110 -21.15 1.59 4.39
C LYS A 110 -21.73 2.54 5.44
N ALA A 111 -21.13 3.72 5.60
CA ALA A 111 -21.65 4.76 6.50
C ALA A 111 -23.04 5.24 6.08
N GLN A 112 -23.31 5.43 4.80
CA GLN A 112 -24.64 5.77 4.31
C GLN A 112 -25.67 4.67 4.60
N GLN A 113 -25.28 3.40 4.52
CA GLN A 113 -26.16 2.30 4.92
C GLN A 113 -26.47 2.33 6.42
N VAL A 114 -25.46 2.62 7.24
CA VAL A 114 -25.61 2.79 8.71
C VAL A 114 -26.56 3.95 9.02
N LEU A 115 -26.42 5.10 8.36
CA LEU A 115 -27.32 6.26 8.53
C LEU A 115 -28.77 5.92 8.20
N LYS A 116 -29.02 5.23 7.09
CA LYS A 116 -30.36 4.84 6.65
C LYS A 116 -31.01 3.82 7.58
N ALA A 117 -30.24 2.80 7.98
CA ALA A 117 -30.74 1.70 8.81
C ALA A 117 -30.72 2.02 10.31
N ARG A 118 -29.96 3.04 10.74
CA ARG A 118 -29.66 3.38 12.14
C ARG A 118 -29.13 2.19 12.94
N ARG A 119 -28.33 1.34 12.29
CA ARG A 119 -27.72 0.15 12.86
C ARG A 119 -26.22 0.15 12.60
N ARG A 120 -25.45 -0.27 13.59
CA ARG A 120 -24.02 -0.46 13.41
C ARG A 120 -23.71 -1.52 12.36
N THR A 121 -22.58 -1.37 11.69
CA THR A 121 -22.01 -2.40 10.82
C THR A 121 -20.55 -2.64 11.18
N THR A 122 -20.11 -3.88 11.07
CA THR A 122 -18.72 -4.28 11.29
C THR A 122 -18.12 -4.63 9.95
N LEU A 123 -16.98 -4.03 9.63
CA LEU A 123 -16.26 -4.29 8.39
C LEU A 123 -15.40 -5.56 8.51
N GLU A 124 -14.88 -6.02 7.38
CA GLU A 124 -13.92 -7.12 7.37
C GLU A 124 -12.60 -6.74 8.06
N PRO A 125 -11.84 -7.74 8.56
CA PRO A 125 -10.51 -7.48 9.10
C PRO A 125 -9.60 -6.80 8.08
N MET A 126 -8.81 -5.84 8.55
CA MET A 126 -7.85 -5.10 7.72
C MET A 126 -6.68 -4.61 8.57
N ASN A 127 -5.57 -4.29 7.94
CA ASN A 127 -4.38 -3.81 8.63
C ASN A 127 -4.58 -2.41 9.23
N ALA A 128 -3.65 -1.99 10.08
CA ALA A 128 -3.75 -0.72 10.82
C ALA A 128 -3.85 0.50 9.91
N TYR A 129 -3.12 0.51 8.79
CA TYR A 129 -3.16 1.60 7.82
C TYR A 129 -4.54 1.71 7.15
N GLU A 130 -5.08 0.59 6.70
CA GLU A 130 -6.41 0.55 6.08
C GLU A 130 -7.52 1.00 7.05
N ARG A 131 -7.44 0.59 8.32
CA ARG A 131 -8.37 1.06 9.35
C ARG A 131 -8.26 2.57 9.56
N HIS A 132 -7.04 3.12 9.56
CA HIS A 132 -6.81 4.56 9.65
C HIS A 132 -7.44 5.32 8.48
N VAL A 133 -7.29 4.82 7.25
CA VAL A 133 -7.92 5.42 6.05
C VAL A 133 -9.44 5.51 6.20
N ILE A 134 -10.07 4.46 6.73
CA ILE A 134 -11.51 4.43 6.95
C ILE A 134 -11.93 5.42 8.05
N HIS A 135 -11.23 5.46 9.17
CA HIS A 135 -11.50 6.42 10.24
C HIS A 135 -11.39 7.86 9.73
N ALA A 136 -10.32 8.19 9.00
CA ALA A 136 -10.13 9.50 8.42
C ALA A 136 -11.20 9.87 7.40
N ALA A 137 -11.63 8.92 6.56
CA ALA A 137 -12.66 9.15 5.55
C ALA A 137 -14.06 9.45 6.13
N LEU A 138 -14.32 9.02 7.36
CA LEU A 138 -15.62 9.16 8.03
C LEU A 138 -15.61 10.15 9.20
N GLN A 139 -14.44 10.71 9.53
CA GLN A 139 -14.26 11.57 10.71
C GLN A 139 -15.19 12.80 10.72
N GLU A 140 -15.46 13.39 9.55
CA GLU A 140 -16.27 14.58 9.39
C GLU A 140 -17.73 14.28 9.03
N MET A 141 -18.13 13.00 9.07
CA MET A 141 -19.47 12.60 8.69
C MET A 141 -20.43 12.70 9.87
N ASP A 142 -21.44 13.55 9.74
CA ASP A 142 -22.43 13.76 10.79
C ASP A 142 -23.18 12.47 11.16
N ASN A 143 -23.45 12.30 12.45
CA ASN A 143 -24.16 11.15 13.02
C ASN A 143 -23.48 9.78 12.79
N ILE A 144 -22.20 9.79 12.46
CA ILE A 144 -21.38 8.58 12.34
C ILE A 144 -20.21 8.63 13.31
N THR A 145 -19.97 7.53 13.98
CA THR A 145 -18.72 7.28 14.73
C THR A 145 -18.11 5.97 14.31
N THR A 146 -16.79 5.88 14.46
CA THR A 146 -16.03 4.69 14.10
C THR A 146 -15.06 4.32 15.21
N HIS A 147 -14.89 3.03 15.44
CA HIS A 147 -13.86 2.50 16.32
C HIS A 147 -13.33 1.17 15.79
N SER A 148 -12.12 0.82 16.19
CA SER A 148 -11.52 -0.48 15.87
C SER A 148 -11.78 -1.48 16.99
N THR A 149 -12.11 -2.72 16.65
CA THR A 149 -12.35 -3.82 17.59
C THR A 149 -11.59 -5.08 17.19
N GLY A 150 -11.35 -5.96 18.15
CA GLY A 150 -10.63 -7.21 17.93
C GLY A 150 -9.11 -7.07 18.07
N THR A 151 -8.40 -8.17 17.85
CA THR A 151 -6.94 -8.27 17.90
C THR A 151 -6.38 -8.64 16.54
N GLU A 152 -5.16 -8.23 16.24
CA GLU A 152 -4.48 -8.63 15.00
C GLU A 152 -4.36 -10.17 14.92
N PRO A 153 -4.50 -10.79 13.77
CA PRO A 153 -4.76 -10.19 12.44
C PRO A 153 -6.25 -9.94 12.12
N ASN A 154 -7.16 -10.16 13.07
CA ASN A 154 -8.61 -10.09 12.86
C ASN A 154 -9.23 -8.73 13.28
N ARG A 155 -8.40 -7.74 13.56
CA ARG A 155 -8.86 -6.41 13.96
C ARG A 155 -9.58 -5.69 12.81
N ARG A 156 -10.69 -5.04 13.13
CA ARG A 156 -11.64 -4.48 12.15
C ARG A 156 -12.25 -3.16 12.62
N VAL A 157 -12.86 -2.43 11.70
CA VAL A 157 -13.57 -1.19 12.01
C VAL A 157 -15.06 -1.48 12.19
N VAL A 158 -15.65 -0.86 13.19
CA VAL A 158 -17.10 -0.78 13.41
C VAL A 158 -17.55 0.65 13.08
N ILE A 159 -18.61 0.78 12.29
CA ILE A 159 -19.27 2.05 11.97
C ILE A 159 -20.61 2.07 12.69
N GLU A 160 -20.83 3.08 13.50
CA GLU A 160 -22.05 3.22 14.32
C GLU A 160 -22.77 4.53 14.03
N TYR A 161 -24.11 4.47 14.14
CA TYR A 161 -24.95 5.65 14.16
C TYR A 161 -24.97 6.27 15.56
N VAL A 162 -24.75 7.58 15.63
CA VAL A 162 -24.89 8.38 16.85
C VAL A 162 -25.90 9.49 16.62
N ARG A 163 -26.69 9.80 17.66
CA ARG A 163 -27.70 10.88 17.61
C ARG A 163 -27.06 12.23 17.84
#